data_ec06ad0396e730c45248a1e9e5ada459
#
_entry.id   ec06ad0396e730c45248a1e9e5ada459
#
_cell.length_a   1.000
_cell.length_b   1.000
_cell.length_c   1.000
_cell.angle_alpha   90.00
_cell.angle_beta   90.00
_cell.angle_gamma   90.00
#
_symmetry.space_group_name_H-M   'P 1'
#
loop_
_entity.id
_entity.type
_entity.pdbx_description
1 polymer ?
#
loop_
_entity_poly.entity_id
_entity_poly.type
_entity_poly.pdbx_seq_one_letter_code
_entity_poly.pdbx_strand_id
1 'polypeptide(L)'
;TEPCAPVDLQQYYDQFATEMKDAYYDEEKKELVAEKVGFGFDVSYYTQQLAMADPGTKIVIQAEAIQPEVTLAELEKEYFSDVLGSCDSPHTAQAGRTKNLELACKAIDGTILNPGDEFSFNKIVGERTPEKGYQSAIVYQTGGKSEAEAGGGVCQVASTIYTACLYADLKVTERSPHMF
;
A
#
# COMPACT_ATOMS: atom_id res chain seq x y z
N THR A 1 -37.58 -20.76 -45.57
CA THR A 1 -36.46 -20.12 -44.78
C THR A 1 -36.66 -20.53 -43.34
N GLU A 2 -35.77 -21.39 -42.83
CA GLU A 2 -35.76 -21.71 -41.39
C GLU A 2 -35.48 -20.41 -40.64
N PRO A 3 -36.21 -20.15 -39.54
CA PRO A 3 -35.91 -19.01 -38.71
C PRO A 3 -34.49 -19.18 -38.11
N CYS A 4 -33.66 -18.16 -38.24
CA CYS A 4 -32.37 -18.13 -37.57
C CYS A 4 -32.57 -18.38 -36.07
N ALA A 5 -31.73 -19.23 -35.49
CA ALA A 5 -31.74 -19.41 -34.04
C ALA A 5 -31.53 -18.05 -33.35
N PRO A 6 -32.23 -17.75 -32.27
CA PRO A 6 -32.07 -16.50 -31.56
C PRO A 6 -30.64 -16.41 -31.06
N VAL A 7 -29.97 -15.28 -31.34
CA VAL A 7 -28.62 -15.01 -30.87
C VAL A 7 -28.71 -14.66 -29.39
N ASP A 8 -28.06 -15.45 -28.55
CA ASP A 8 -27.94 -15.14 -27.12
C ASP A 8 -26.80 -14.16 -26.89
N LEU A 9 -27.14 -12.86 -26.80
CA LEU A 9 -26.17 -11.79 -26.54
C LEU A 9 -25.58 -11.85 -25.12
N GLN A 10 -26.27 -12.48 -24.16
CA GLN A 10 -25.73 -12.63 -22.82
C GLN A 10 -24.49 -13.54 -22.84
N GLN A 11 -24.51 -14.61 -23.59
CA GLN A 11 -23.36 -15.50 -23.74
C GLN A 11 -22.14 -14.77 -24.32
N TYR A 12 -22.35 -13.84 -25.27
CA TYR A 12 -21.27 -13.01 -25.81
C TYR A 12 -20.80 -11.98 -24.80
N TYR A 13 -21.71 -11.34 -24.06
CA TYR A 13 -21.38 -10.43 -22.99
C TYR A 13 -20.46 -11.11 -21.97
N ASP A 14 -20.83 -12.29 -21.49
CA ASP A 14 -20.08 -13.04 -20.47
C ASP A 14 -18.67 -13.45 -20.95
N GLN A 15 -18.45 -13.55 -22.27
CA GLN A 15 -17.14 -13.86 -22.84
C GLN A 15 -16.21 -12.64 -22.98
N PHE A 16 -16.76 -11.46 -23.25
CA PHE A 16 -16.00 -10.29 -23.65
C PHE A 16 -16.05 -9.16 -22.64
N ALA A 17 -17.09 -9.09 -21.81
CA ALA A 17 -17.19 -8.07 -20.79
C ALA A 17 -16.14 -8.28 -19.68
N THR A 18 -15.62 -7.18 -19.17
CA THR A 18 -14.79 -7.18 -17.99
C THR A 18 -15.47 -6.39 -16.88
N GLU A 19 -15.48 -6.97 -15.67
CA GLU A 19 -16.06 -6.33 -14.51
C GLU A 19 -15.26 -5.08 -14.11
N MET A 20 -15.97 -3.98 -13.90
CA MET A 20 -15.44 -2.77 -13.28
C MET A 20 -15.26 -3.02 -11.78
N LYS A 21 -14.21 -2.47 -11.21
CA LYS A 21 -13.99 -2.42 -9.76
C LYS A 21 -13.48 -1.05 -9.37
N ASP A 22 -14.03 -0.52 -8.29
CA ASP A 22 -13.51 0.67 -7.65
C ASP A 22 -12.18 0.39 -6.94
N ALA A 23 -11.37 1.42 -6.75
CA ALA A 23 -10.24 1.35 -5.85
C ALA A 23 -10.73 1.12 -4.41
N TYR A 24 -10.00 0.35 -3.63
CA TYR A 24 -10.36 0.04 -2.24
C TYR A 24 -9.12 -0.18 -1.37
N TYR A 25 -9.30 -0.09 -0.06
CA TYR A 25 -8.27 -0.49 0.90
C TYR A 25 -8.44 -1.96 1.27
N ASP A 26 -7.38 -2.77 1.05
CA ASP A 26 -7.32 -4.17 1.45
C ASP A 26 -6.79 -4.25 2.89
N GLU A 27 -7.68 -4.49 3.86
CA GLU A 27 -7.33 -4.56 5.29
C GLU A 27 -6.39 -5.72 5.63
N GLU A 28 -6.46 -6.82 4.89
CA GLU A 28 -5.62 -8.00 5.15
C GLU A 28 -4.20 -7.76 4.68
N LYS A 29 -4.05 -7.19 3.48
CA LYS A 29 -2.74 -6.88 2.88
C LYS A 29 -2.20 -5.54 3.34
N LYS A 30 -3.05 -4.68 3.91
CA LYS A 30 -2.72 -3.30 4.34
C LYS A 30 -2.18 -2.45 3.19
N GLU A 31 -2.85 -2.53 2.05
CA GLU A 31 -2.49 -1.79 0.85
C GLU A 31 -3.73 -1.19 0.17
N LEU A 32 -3.52 -0.09 -0.55
CA LEU A 32 -4.51 0.46 -1.45
C LEU A 32 -4.46 -0.31 -2.77
N VAL A 33 -5.61 -0.82 -3.20
CA VAL A 33 -5.76 -1.55 -4.46
C VAL A 33 -6.35 -0.63 -5.50
N ALA A 34 -5.69 -0.51 -6.65
CA ALA A 34 -6.14 0.34 -7.74
C ALA A 34 -7.44 -0.17 -8.36
N GLU A 35 -8.19 0.78 -8.88
CA GLU A 35 -9.40 0.54 -9.65
C GLU A 35 -9.14 -0.27 -10.92
N LYS A 36 -10.20 -0.85 -11.44
CA LYS A 36 -10.20 -1.54 -12.71
C LYS A 36 -11.34 -1.04 -13.59
N VAL A 37 -11.00 -0.46 -14.74
CA VAL A 37 -11.98 -0.09 -15.76
C VAL A 37 -12.64 -1.34 -16.32
N GLY A 38 -13.96 -1.36 -16.33
CA GLY A 38 -14.76 -2.40 -16.96
C GLY A 38 -14.99 -2.10 -18.45
N PHE A 39 -15.38 -3.12 -19.18
CA PHE A 39 -15.86 -3.00 -20.56
C PHE A 39 -17.11 -3.85 -20.72
N GLY A 40 -18.09 -3.30 -21.41
CA GLY A 40 -19.34 -4.00 -21.65
C GLY A 40 -20.19 -3.31 -22.70
N PHE A 41 -21.37 -3.87 -22.97
CA PHE A 41 -22.38 -3.28 -23.84
C PHE A 41 -23.77 -3.54 -23.26
N ASP A 42 -24.75 -2.72 -23.63
CA ASP A 42 -26.13 -2.90 -23.20
C ASP A 42 -26.77 -4.08 -23.94
N VAL A 43 -26.83 -5.23 -23.25
CA VAL A 43 -27.44 -6.47 -23.77
C VAL A 43 -28.91 -6.26 -24.14
N SER A 44 -29.66 -5.52 -23.30
CA SER A 44 -31.09 -5.28 -23.52
C SER A 44 -31.32 -4.42 -24.75
N TYR A 45 -30.56 -3.37 -24.92
CA TYR A 45 -30.62 -2.50 -26.09
C TYR A 45 -30.34 -3.27 -27.39
N TYR A 46 -29.23 -4.00 -27.44
CA TYR A 46 -28.86 -4.74 -28.64
C TYR A 46 -29.78 -5.94 -28.92
N THR A 47 -30.37 -6.56 -27.90
CA THR A 47 -31.39 -7.59 -28.06
C THR A 47 -32.65 -7.02 -28.73
N GLN A 48 -33.09 -5.81 -28.36
CA GLN A 48 -34.22 -5.14 -28.99
C GLN A 48 -33.87 -4.76 -30.44
N GLN A 49 -32.68 -4.24 -30.71
CA GLN A 49 -32.23 -3.94 -32.07
C GLN A 49 -32.27 -5.18 -32.98
N LEU A 50 -31.79 -6.33 -32.48
CA LEU A 50 -31.80 -7.60 -33.19
C LEU A 50 -33.24 -8.07 -33.48
N ALA A 51 -34.13 -7.92 -32.52
CA ALA A 51 -35.56 -8.33 -32.70
C ALA A 51 -36.31 -7.48 -33.74
N MET A 52 -35.87 -6.24 -33.96
CA MET A 52 -36.50 -5.31 -34.92
C MET A 52 -35.78 -5.27 -36.28
N ALA A 53 -34.64 -5.94 -36.41
CA ALA A 53 -33.85 -5.89 -37.64
C ALA A 53 -34.37 -6.83 -38.72
N ASP A 54 -34.33 -6.38 -39.97
CA ASP A 54 -34.62 -7.21 -41.13
C ASP A 54 -33.56 -8.32 -41.30
N PRO A 55 -33.95 -9.48 -41.86
CA PRO A 55 -33.00 -10.56 -42.14
C PRO A 55 -31.83 -10.10 -43.01
N GLY A 56 -30.59 -10.31 -42.52
CA GLY A 56 -29.36 -9.91 -43.22
C GLY A 56 -28.83 -8.53 -42.80
N THR A 57 -29.52 -7.82 -41.90
CA THR A 57 -28.99 -6.56 -41.34
C THR A 57 -27.76 -6.83 -40.50
N LYS A 58 -26.72 -6.04 -40.71
CA LYS A 58 -25.51 -6.08 -39.90
C LYS A 58 -25.64 -5.11 -38.73
N ILE A 59 -25.66 -5.64 -37.51
CA ILE A 59 -25.64 -4.85 -36.28
C ILE A 59 -24.21 -4.89 -35.73
N VAL A 60 -23.64 -3.72 -35.48
CA VAL A 60 -22.31 -3.58 -34.85
C VAL A 60 -22.53 -3.25 -33.39
N ILE A 61 -22.11 -4.15 -32.51
CA ILE A 61 -22.16 -3.93 -31.06
C ILE A 61 -20.91 -3.14 -30.67
N GLN A 62 -21.11 -2.00 -30.05
CA GLN A 62 -20.04 -1.17 -29.49
C GLN A 62 -19.93 -1.45 -28.02
N ALA A 63 -18.75 -1.88 -27.58
CA ALA A 63 -18.42 -1.97 -26.18
C ALA A 63 -17.99 -0.61 -25.67
N GLU A 64 -18.46 -0.26 -24.48
CA GLU A 64 -18.13 0.99 -23.82
C GLU A 64 -17.32 0.71 -22.56
N ALA A 65 -16.43 1.64 -22.20
CA ALA A 65 -15.68 1.59 -20.96
C ALA A 65 -16.61 1.99 -19.80
N ILE A 66 -16.67 1.13 -18.79
CA ILE A 66 -17.39 1.40 -17.53
C ILE A 66 -16.35 1.95 -16.56
N GLN A 67 -16.44 3.24 -16.27
CA GLN A 67 -15.49 3.91 -15.39
C GLN A 67 -15.81 3.59 -13.93
N PRO A 68 -14.79 3.38 -13.08
CA PRO A 68 -14.97 3.24 -11.65
C PRO A 68 -15.47 4.57 -11.04
N GLU A 69 -16.21 4.48 -9.95
CA GLU A 69 -16.68 5.64 -9.18
C GLU A 69 -15.57 6.18 -8.26
N VAL A 70 -14.70 5.28 -7.75
CA VAL A 70 -13.58 5.62 -6.87
C VAL A 70 -12.27 5.23 -7.54
N THR A 71 -11.38 6.20 -7.71
CA THR A 71 -10.03 5.99 -8.25
C THR A 71 -9.00 5.87 -7.12
N LEU A 72 -7.86 5.23 -7.41
CA LEU A 72 -6.75 5.17 -6.46
C LEU A 72 -6.28 6.56 -6.05
N ALA A 73 -6.23 7.52 -6.98
CA ALA A 73 -5.80 8.88 -6.71
C ALA A 73 -6.75 9.67 -5.78
N GLU A 74 -8.05 9.33 -5.78
CA GLU A 74 -9.03 9.89 -4.83
C GLU A 74 -8.88 9.21 -3.47
N LEU A 75 -8.73 7.90 -3.45
CA LEU A 75 -8.55 7.13 -2.22
C LEU A 75 -7.25 7.51 -1.48
N GLU A 76 -6.15 7.74 -2.19
CA GLU A 76 -4.88 8.23 -1.62
C GLU A 76 -4.99 9.60 -0.96
N LYS A 77 -5.88 10.46 -1.45
CA LYS A 77 -6.14 11.77 -0.82
C LYS A 77 -6.97 11.65 0.44
N GLU A 78 -7.85 10.66 0.51
CA GLU A 78 -8.71 10.43 1.68
C GLU A 78 -7.96 9.68 2.78
N TYR A 79 -7.24 8.61 2.40
CA TYR A 79 -6.37 7.88 3.31
C TYR A 79 -5.04 8.60 3.48
N PHE A 80 -4.55 8.67 4.70
CA PHE A 80 -3.26 9.30 5.05
C PHE A 80 -3.15 10.79 4.70
N SER A 81 -4.26 11.50 4.68
CA SER A 81 -4.33 12.93 4.35
C SER A 81 -3.68 13.82 5.39
N ASP A 82 -3.63 13.38 6.65
CA ASP A 82 -3.18 14.18 7.78
C ASP A 82 -1.88 13.66 8.38
N VAL A 83 -0.94 14.58 8.67
CA VAL A 83 0.24 14.28 9.47
C VAL A 83 -0.09 14.39 10.94
N LEU A 84 -0.25 13.26 11.64
CA LEU A 84 -0.61 13.22 13.04
C LEU A 84 0.55 13.58 13.96
N GLY A 85 1.78 13.28 13.58
CA GLY A 85 2.98 13.62 14.34
C GLY A 85 4.25 13.49 13.52
N SER A 86 5.21 14.37 13.76
CA SER A 86 6.51 14.35 13.11
C SER A 86 7.63 14.69 14.09
N CYS A 87 8.82 14.16 13.85
CA CYS A 87 10.00 14.46 14.63
C CYS A 87 11.26 14.29 13.78
N ASP A 88 12.15 15.26 13.87
CA ASP A 88 13.46 15.22 13.23
C ASP A 88 14.56 15.10 14.29
N SER A 89 15.60 14.32 14.00
CA SER A 89 16.78 14.26 14.84
C SER A 89 18.05 14.31 14.01
N PRO A 90 18.95 15.31 14.25
CA PRO A 90 20.21 15.39 13.55
C PRO A 90 21.14 14.25 13.97
N HIS A 91 21.97 13.77 13.05
CA HIS A 91 22.98 12.77 13.34
C HIS A 91 24.37 13.18 12.82
N THR A 92 25.40 12.65 13.43
CA THR A 92 26.78 12.84 12.95
C THR A 92 26.99 12.05 11.68
N ALA A 93 27.48 12.71 10.63
CA ALA A 93 27.74 12.11 9.32
C ALA A 93 28.95 11.16 9.38
N GLN A 94 28.72 9.92 9.79
CA GLN A 94 29.69 8.81 9.71
C GLN A 94 29.11 7.76 8.79
N ALA A 95 29.84 7.34 7.76
CA ALA A 95 29.31 6.49 6.68
C ALA A 95 28.59 5.24 7.19
N GLY A 96 29.19 4.48 8.11
CA GLY A 96 28.57 3.28 8.67
C GLY A 96 27.29 3.59 9.46
N ARG A 97 27.32 4.64 10.30
CA ARG A 97 26.14 5.08 11.04
C ARG A 97 25.02 5.54 10.12
N THR A 98 25.32 6.39 9.15
CA THR A 98 24.34 6.88 8.18
C THR A 98 23.68 5.71 7.45
N LYS A 99 24.47 4.74 6.99
CA LYS A 99 23.96 3.54 6.34
C LYS A 99 23.00 2.73 7.23
N ASN A 100 23.33 2.59 8.51
CA ASN A 100 22.48 1.89 9.47
C ASN A 100 21.14 2.61 9.71
N LEU A 101 21.17 3.95 9.79
CA LEU A 101 19.94 4.75 9.92
C LEU A 101 19.06 4.62 8.68
N GLU A 102 19.64 4.71 7.48
CA GLU A 102 18.92 4.53 6.21
C GLU A 102 18.23 3.15 6.12
N LEU A 103 18.94 2.08 6.51
CA LEU A 103 18.38 0.73 6.49
C LEU A 103 17.22 0.58 7.48
N ALA A 104 17.37 1.13 8.68
CA ALA A 104 16.29 1.08 9.67
C ALA A 104 15.08 1.92 9.24
N CYS A 105 15.29 3.13 8.71
CA CYS A 105 14.23 3.97 8.17
C CYS A 105 13.50 3.27 7.01
N LYS A 106 14.25 2.69 6.07
CA LYS A 106 13.67 1.96 4.94
C LYS A 106 12.85 0.75 5.38
N ALA A 107 13.24 0.08 6.46
CA ALA A 107 12.52 -1.09 6.95
C ALA A 107 11.15 -0.74 7.53
N ILE A 108 11.00 0.45 8.08
CA ILE A 108 9.75 0.91 8.72
C ILE A 108 8.88 1.79 7.81
N ASP A 109 9.48 2.32 6.75
CA ASP A 109 8.79 3.17 5.78
C ASP A 109 7.62 2.43 5.13
N GLY A 110 6.50 3.13 4.96
CA GLY A 110 5.28 2.55 4.39
C GLY A 110 4.53 1.56 5.30
N THR A 111 4.90 1.43 6.58
CA THR A 111 4.15 0.56 7.51
C THR A 111 2.76 1.14 7.76
N ILE A 112 1.71 0.39 7.41
CA ILE A 112 0.32 0.74 7.66
C ILE A 112 -0.19 -0.04 8.87
N LEU A 113 -0.92 0.63 9.75
CA LEU A 113 -1.55 0.06 10.92
C LEU A 113 -3.06 0.28 10.87
N ASN A 114 -3.83 -0.80 11.01
CA ASN A 114 -5.27 -0.70 11.22
C ASN A 114 -5.59 -0.35 12.69
N PRO A 115 -6.80 0.09 13.00
CA PRO A 115 -7.22 0.29 14.37
C PRO A 115 -7.02 -0.97 15.23
N GLY A 116 -6.24 -0.83 16.32
CA GLY A 116 -5.89 -1.95 17.21
C GLY A 116 -4.61 -2.69 16.88
N ASP A 117 -3.97 -2.40 15.75
CA ASP A 117 -2.65 -2.97 15.41
C ASP A 117 -1.54 -2.41 16.31
N GLU A 118 -0.48 -3.18 16.45
CA GLU A 118 0.70 -2.82 17.20
C GLU A 118 1.94 -2.73 16.29
N PHE A 119 2.60 -1.57 16.29
CA PHE A 119 3.89 -1.36 15.66
C PHE A 119 5.01 -1.80 16.59
N SER A 120 5.82 -2.76 16.17
CA SER A 120 7.03 -3.16 16.90
C SER A 120 8.28 -2.86 16.09
N PHE A 121 9.01 -1.82 16.49
CA PHE A 121 10.26 -1.42 15.85
C PHE A 121 11.24 -2.59 15.70
N ASN A 122 11.43 -3.36 16.79
CA ASN A 122 12.36 -4.48 16.77
C ASN A 122 11.93 -5.65 15.88
N LYS A 123 10.62 -5.91 15.76
CA LYS A 123 10.12 -6.95 14.85
C LYS A 123 10.32 -6.55 13.38
N ILE A 124 10.05 -5.28 13.05
CA ILE A 124 10.11 -4.78 11.68
C ILE A 124 11.56 -4.64 11.21
N VAL A 125 12.39 -3.97 11.98
CA VAL A 125 13.82 -3.77 11.65
C VAL A 125 14.58 -5.09 11.75
N GLY A 126 14.24 -5.95 12.69
CA GLY A 126 14.85 -7.25 12.91
C GLY A 126 16.29 -7.15 13.40
N GLU A 127 17.05 -8.23 13.25
CA GLU A 127 18.48 -8.29 13.61
C GLU A 127 19.32 -7.40 12.69
N ARG A 128 20.26 -6.67 13.27
CA ARG A 128 21.14 -5.72 12.59
C ARG A 128 22.46 -6.40 12.29
N THR A 129 22.49 -7.25 11.27
CA THR A 129 23.68 -8.05 10.93
C THR A 129 24.39 -7.51 9.67
N PRO A 130 25.70 -7.79 9.51
CA PRO A 130 26.44 -7.42 8.29
C PRO A 130 25.83 -8.00 7.02
N GLU A 131 25.24 -9.20 7.08
CA GLU A 131 24.58 -9.87 5.94
C GLU A 131 23.37 -9.08 5.45
N LYS A 132 22.71 -8.33 6.33
CA LYS A 132 21.61 -7.39 6.00
C LYS A 132 22.13 -6.02 5.59
N GLY A 133 23.45 -5.82 5.50
CA GLY A 133 24.09 -4.59 5.06
C GLY A 133 24.39 -3.59 6.19
N TYR A 134 24.09 -3.94 7.46
CA TYR A 134 24.44 -3.07 8.58
C TYR A 134 25.95 -2.98 8.75
N GLN A 135 26.42 -1.76 8.96
CA GLN A 135 27.83 -1.43 9.09
C GLN A 135 28.25 -1.31 10.56
N SER A 136 29.53 -1.52 10.81
CA SER A 136 30.11 -1.24 12.12
C SER A 136 30.06 0.26 12.41
N ALA A 137 29.47 0.64 13.53
CA ALA A 137 29.44 2.00 14.06
C ALA A 137 29.43 1.98 15.59
N ILE A 138 29.76 3.12 16.19
CA ILE A 138 29.88 3.22 17.66
C ILE A 138 28.51 2.93 18.31
N VAL A 139 28.55 2.01 19.27
CA VAL A 139 27.46 1.68 20.20
C VAL A 139 27.95 2.01 21.61
N TYR A 140 27.09 2.62 22.40
CA TYR A 140 27.37 2.88 23.79
C TYR A 140 26.83 1.74 24.65
N GLN A 141 27.68 1.17 25.49
CA GLN A 141 27.36 0.07 26.39
C GLN A 141 27.27 0.52 27.85
N THR A 142 26.71 -0.35 28.68
CA THR A 142 26.64 -0.15 30.14
C THR A 142 28.04 0.17 30.72
N GLY A 143 28.13 1.21 31.55
CA GLY A 143 29.38 1.63 32.17
C GLY A 143 30.22 2.60 31.33
N GLY A 144 29.64 3.26 30.31
CA GLY A 144 30.28 4.33 29.53
C GLY A 144 31.28 3.81 28.50
N LYS A 145 31.37 2.52 28.26
CA LYS A 145 32.19 1.95 27.20
C LYS A 145 31.56 2.16 25.83
N SER A 146 32.36 2.41 24.83
CA SER A 146 31.93 2.49 23.43
C SER A 146 32.66 1.42 22.64
N GLU A 147 31.90 0.62 21.90
CA GLU A 147 32.44 -0.39 20.99
C GLU A 147 31.84 -0.19 19.60
N ALA A 148 32.51 -0.70 18.58
CA ALA A 148 32.04 -0.63 17.22
C ALA A 148 31.29 -1.97 16.89
N GLU A 149 30.00 -1.89 16.73
CA GLU A 149 29.15 -3.05 16.39
C GLU A 149 28.29 -2.78 15.16
N ALA A 150 27.83 -3.86 14.51
CA ALA A 150 26.87 -3.74 13.40
C ALA A 150 25.56 -3.13 13.90
N GLY A 151 25.03 -2.18 13.15
CA GLY A 151 23.78 -1.50 13.52
C GLY A 151 23.94 -0.34 14.50
N GLY A 152 25.17 0.08 14.82
CA GLY A 152 25.38 1.26 15.66
C GLY A 152 24.64 2.48 15.13
N GLY A 153 23.90 3.16 16.02
CA GLY A 153 23.09 4.34 15.71
C GLY A 153 21.58 4.06 15.54
N VAL A 154 21.14 2.85 15.27
CA VAL A 154 19.73 2.49 14.98
C VAL A 154 18.78 2.89 16.12
N CYS A 155 19.25 2.91 17.37
CA CYS A 155 18.45 3.39 18.51
C CYS A 155 17.97 4.84 18.33
N GLN A 156 18.69 5.67 17.56
CA GLN A 156 18.24 7.02 17.25
C GLN A 156 16.96 7.03 16.44
N VAL A 157 16.81 6.13 15.45
CA VAL A 157 15.56 5.98 14.67
C VAL A 157 14.40 5.61 15.60
N ALA A 158 14.61 4.63 16.49
CA ALA A 158 13.60 4.23 17.46
C ALA A 158 13.17 5.40 18.38
N SER A 159 14.14 6.20 18.85
CA SER A 159 13.86 7.37 19.70
C SER A 159 13.11 8.48 18.94
N THR A 160 13.45 8.68 17.67
CA THR A 160 12.78 9.69 16.82
C THR A 160 11.34 9.30 16.54
N ILE A 161 11.08 8.01 16.19
CA ILE A 161 9.73 7.50 16.03
C ILE A 161 8.93 7.60 17.33
N TYR A 162 9.53 7.20 18.45
CA TYR A 162 8.88 7.32 19.75
C TYR A 162 8.38 8.76 20.00
N THR A 163 9.21 9.75 19.71
CA THR A 163 8.82 11.16 19.86
C THR A 163 7.69 11.55 18.90
N ALA A 164 7.75 11.11 17.64
CA ALA A 164 6.67 11.35 16.69
C ALA A 164 5.34 10.68 17.14
N CYS A 165 5.41 9.47 17.69
CA CYS A 165 4.23 8.79 18.26
C CYS A 165 3.62 9.57 19.44
N LEU A 166 4.42 10.21 20.29
CA LEU A 166 3.92 11.07 21.36
C LEU A 166 3.20 12.30 20.81
N TYR A 167 3.70 12.91 19.74
CA TYR A 167 3.02 14.03 19.08
C TYR A 167 1.72 13.61 18.39
N ALA A 168 1.65 12.38 17.93
CA ALA A 168 0.45 11.78 17.33
C ALA A 168 -0.56 11.25 18.36
N ASP A 169 -0.31 11.42 19.66
CA ASP A 169 -1.12 10.88 20.77
C ASP A 169 -1.33 9.36 20.70
N LEU A 170 -0.34 8.63 20.14
CA LEU A 170 -0.38 7.19 20.06
C LEU A 170 0.07 6.55 21.38
N LYS A 171 -0.66 5.50 21.79
CA LYS A 171 -0.34 4.75 23.00
C LYS A 171 0.96 3.96 22.83
N VAL A 172 1.94 4.22 23.68
CA VAL A 172 3.18 3.41 23.77
C VAL A 172 2.94 2.24 24.70
N THR A 173 3.05 1.02 24.17
CA THR A 173 2.78 -0.22 24.91
C THR A 173 4.04 -0.74 25.62
N GLU A 174 5.21 -0.60 25.00
CA GLU A 174 6.48 -1.04 25.56
C GLU A 174 7.60 -0.03 25.24
N ARG A 175 8.43 0.27 26.21
CA ARG A 175 9.59 1.12 26.07
C ARG A 175 10.70 0.74 27.01
N SER A 176 11.92 0.64 26.48
CA SER A 176 13.15 0.57 27.29
C SER A 176 13.90 1.91 27.18
N PRO A 177 14.20 2.59 28.28
CA PRO A 177 14.95 3.86 28.21
C PRO A 177 16.39 3.59 27.76
N HIS A 178 16.95 4.55 27.02
CA HIS A 178 18.39 4.59 26.78
C HIS A 178 19.12 4.92 28.08
N MET A 179 20.29 4.37 28.27
CA MET A 179 21.00 4.47 29.57
C MET A 179 21.62 5.85 29.85
N PHE A 180 21.55 6.77 28.88
CA PHE A 180 22.02 8.17 29.02
C PHE A 180 21.28 9.06 28.01
#